data_309fcaee2de9d465c65f9bedfbf9edc8
#
_entry.id   309fcaee2de9d465c65f9bedfbf9edc8
#
_cell.length_a   1.000
_cell.length_b   1.000
_cell.length_c   1.000
_cell.angle_alpha   90.00
_cell.angle_beta   90.00
_cell.angle_gamma   90.00
#
_symmetry.space_group_name_H-M   'P 1'
#
loop_
_entity.id
_entity.type
_entity.pdbx_description
1 polymer ?
#
loop_
_entity_poly.entity_id
_entity_poly.type
_entity_poly.pdbx_seq_one_letter_code
_entity_poly.pdbx_strand_id
1 'polypeptide(L)'
;MPKPWGYEIIWAKTNQYVGKILHVNAGQQLSVQYHNQKDETVHLLSGEMIYWVKVPGSDQLQDMKLKKGESFRIAPLTVHYIEAVTDCDILEASTPHLDDVVRLKDRYGREGTSAP
;
A
#
# COMPACT_ATOMS: atom_id res chain seq x y z
N MET A 1 -9.67 -3.68 11.25
CA MET A 1 -8.83 -4.89 11.30
C MET A 1 -7.40 -4.51 11.69
N PRO A 2 -6.87 -5.05 12.78
CA PRO A 2 -5.49 -4.79 13.19
C PRO A 2 -4.49 -5.35 12.19
N LYS A 3 -3.40 -4.63 12.00
CA LYS A 3 -2.27 -5.02 11.16
C LYS A 3 -0.97 -4.78 11.94
N PRO A 4 0.14 -5.45 11.58
CA PRO A 4 1.42 -5.23 12.27
C PRO A 4 1.88 -3.77 12.25
N TRP A 5 1.50 -3.02 11.22
CA TRP A 5 1.90 -1.63 10.99
C TRP A 5 0.86 -0.60 11.44
N GLY A 6 -0.32 -1.03 11.89
CA GLY A 6 -1.40 -0.14 12.29
C GLY A 6 -2.75 -0.81 12.19
N TYR A 7 -3.66 -0.26 11.37
CA TYR A 7 -4.95 -0.89 11.14
C TYR A 7 -5.52 -0.52 9.78
N GLU A 8 -6.51 -1.31 9.35
CA GLU A 8 -7.19 -1.15 8.08
C GLU A 8 -8.70 -1.15 8.32
N ILE A 9 -9.40 -0.24 7.63
CA ILE A 9 -10.86 -0.19 7.62
C ILE A 9 -11.32 -0.32 6.17
N ILE A 10 -12.14 -1.34 5.89
CA ILE A 10 -12.79 -1.46 4.58
C ILE A 10 -14.14 -0.76 4.70
N TRP A 11 -14.28 0.39 4.06
CA TRP A 11 -15.50 1.20 4.12
C TRP A 11 -16.41 1.03 2.90
N ALA A 12 -15.89 0.42 1.83
CA ALA A 12 -16.65 0.11 0.64
C ALA A 12 -16.16 -1.19 0.04
N LYS A 13 -17.09 -2.08 -0.31
CA LYS A 13 -16.75 -3.35 -0.95
C LYS A 13 -17.91 -3.81 -1.83
N THR A 14 -17.63 -3.91 -3.12
CA THR A 14 -18.59 -4.46 -4.11
C THR A 14 -17.83 -5.44 -5.00
N ASN A 15 -18.53 -6.06 -5.93
CA ASN A 15 -17.88 -6.91 -6.92
C ASN A 15 -17.10 -6.14 -7.99
N GLN A 16 -17.09 -4.82 -7.91
CA GLN A 16 -16.40 -3.96 -8.88
C GLN A 16 -15.31 -3.10 -8.26
N TYR A 17 -15.41 -2.75 -6.96
CA TYR A 17 -14.42 -1.90 -6.31
C TYR A 17 -14.34 -2.12 -4.80
N VAL A 18 -13.25 -1.66 -4.23
CA VAL A 18 -13.02 -1.66 -2.77
C VAL A 18 -12.48 -0.30 -2.37
N GLY A 19 -12.96 0.22 -1.24
CA GLY A 19 -12.45 1.42 -0.61
C GLY A 19 -11.94 1.10 0.79
N LYS A 20 -10.73 1.57 1.12
CA LYS A 20 -10.08 1.33 2.42
C LYS A 20 -9.54 2.61 3.01
N ILE A 21 -9.42 2.61 4.33
CA ILE A 21 -8.57 3.53 5.06
C ILE A 21 -7.47 2.70 5.70
N LEU A 22 -6.22 3.07 5.47
CA LEU A 22 -5.06 2.47 6.10
C LEU A 22 -4.50 3.48 7.09
N HIS A 23 -4.38 3.07 8.35
CA HIS A 23 -3.65 3.86 9.35
C HIS A 23 -2.31 3.19 9.59
N VAL A 24 -1.23 3.88 9.24
CA VAL A 24 0.14 3.36 9.39
C VAL A 24 0.83 4.16 10.48
N ASN A 25 1.26 3.48 11.52
CA ASN A 25 1.95 4.12 12.64
C ASN A 25 3.32 4.64 12.22
N ALA A 26 3.74 5.76 12.80
CA ALA A 26 5.06 6.35 12.54
C ALA A 26 6.17 5.31 12.65
N GLY A 27 7.08 5.30 11.68
CA GLY A 27 8.20 4.38 11.63
C GLY A 27 7.88 2.97 11.14
N GLN A 28 6.62 2.68 10.87
CA GLN A 28 6.20 1.37 10.34
C GLN A 28 6.12 1.41 8.82
N GLN A 29 6.12 0.24 8.20
CA GLN A 29 6.04 0.12 6.75
C GLN A 29 5.22 -1.11 6.35
N LEU A 30 4.63 -1.04 5.17
CA LEU A 30 4.00 -2.19 4.55
C LEU A 30 5.08 -3.06 3.89
N SER A 31 4.71 -4.30 3.53
CA SER A 31 5.64 -5.19 2.85
C SER A 31 6.04 -4.67 1.47
N VAL A 32 7.23 -5.04 1.02
CA VAL A 32 7.61 -4.89 -0.39
C VAL A 32 6.81 -5.91 -1.16
N GLN A 33 5.97 -5.46 -2.07
CA GLN A 33 4.95 -6.31 -2.67
C GLN A 33 4.57 -5.87 -4.08
N TYR A 34 3.88 -6.76 -4.79
CA TYR A 34 3.18 -6.42 -6.03
C TYR A 34 1.86 -7.20 -6.09
N HIS A 35 0.99 -6.78 -7.00
CA HIS A 35 -0.29 -7.43 -7.24
C HIS A 35 -0.35 -7.86 -8.71
N ASN A 36 -0.95 -9.02 -8.96
CA ASN A 36 -1.05 -9.55 -10.33
C ASN A 36 -2.16 -8.86 -11.12
N GLN A 37 -3.29 -8.59 -10.51
CA GLN A 37 -4.48 -8.01 -11.15
C GLN A 37 -4.96 -6.73 -10.48
N LYS A 38 -4.72 -6.60 -9.18
CA LYS A 38 -5.21 -5.46 -8.39
C LYS A 38 -4.62 -4.16 -8.91
N ASP A 39 -5.51 -3.24 -9.24
CA ASP A 39 -5.20 -1.87 -9.61
C ASP A 39 -5.70 -0.99 -8.47
N GLU A 40 -4.84 -0.14 -7.93
CA GLU A 40 -5.20 0.69 -6.79
C GLU A 40 -4.67 2.12 -6.95
N THR A 41 -5.39 3.05 -6.32
CA THR A 41 -4.94 4.43 -6.19
C THR A 41 -4.96 4.76 -4.70
N VAL A 42 -3.88 5.35 -4.22
CA VAL A 42 -3.76 5.78 -2.83
C VAL A 42 -3.73 7.31 -2.76
N HIS A 43 -4.31 7.83 -1.67
CA HIS A 43 -4.38 9.26 -1.40
C HIS A 43 -3.97 9.50 0.05
N LEU A 44 -2.96 10.33 0.26
CA LEU A 44 -2.50 10.65 1.61
C LEU A 44 -3.45 11.69 2.23
N LEU A 45 -4.25 11.25 3.18
CA LEU A 45 -5.22 12.09 3.85
C LEU A 45 -4.57 12.93 4.94
N SER A 46 -3.62 12.35 5.68
CA SER A 46 -2.87 13.04 6.72
C SER A 46 -1.53 12.37 6.98
N GLY A 47 -0.56 13.13 7.48
CA GLY A 47 0.77 12.63 7.80
C GLY A 47 1.76 12.83 6.67
N GLU A 48 2.93 12.21 6.83
CA GLU A 48 4.01 12.21 5.84
C GLU A 48 4.43 10.77 5.57
N MET A 49 4.52 10.40 4.29
CA MET A 49 4.91 9.06 3.90
C MET A 49 5.91 9.08 2.75
N ILE A 50 6.66 7.99 2.64
CA ILE A 50 7.53 7.73 1.50
C ILE A 50 6.94 6.55 0.73
N TYR A 51 6.76 6.75 -0.57
CA TYR A 51 6.36 5.70 -1.48
C TYR A 51 7.60 5.19 -2.21
N TRP A 52 7.87 3.90 -2.04
CA TRP A 52 8.98 3.22 -2.72
C TRP A 52 8.44 2.42 -3.88
N VAL A 53 8.97 2.63 -5.08
CA VAL A 53 8.45 2.01 -6.29
C VAL A 53 9.56 1.66 -7.26
N LYS A 54 9.43 0.51 -7.91
CA LYS A 54 10.25 0.16 -9.08
C LYS A 54 9.61 0.77 -10.32
N VAL A 55 10.35 1.65 -10.99
CA VAL A 55 9.89 2.19 -12.28
C VAL A 55 10.30 1.25 -13.40
N PRO A 56 9.57 1.23 -14.55
CA PRO A 56 9.93 0.40 -15.69
C PRO A 56 11.38 0.62 -16.12
N GLY A 57 12.11 -0.47 -16.33
CA GLY A 57 13.51 -0.42 -16.75
C GLY A 57 14.53 -0.30 -15.62
N SER A 58 14.10 -0.28 -14.36
CA SER A 58 14.99 -0.20 -13.21
C SER A 58 14.82 -1.41 -12.30
N ASP A 59 15.93 -1.93 -11.77
CA ASP A 59 15.92 -3.00 -10.77
C ASP A 59 15.90 -2.45 -9.34
N GLN A 60 15.96 -1.14 -9.17
CA GLN A 60 16.02 -0.49 -7.87
C GLN A 60 14.73 0.23 -7.54
N LEU A 61 14.36 0.17 -6.25
CA LEU A 61 13.25 0.96 -5.73
C LEU A 61 13.68 2.41 -5.61
N GLN A 62 12.81 3.30 -6.09
CA GLN A 62 13.00 4.74 -5.99
C GLN A 62 12.02 5.29 -4.96
N ASP A 63 12.46 6.27 -4.18
CA ASP A 63 11.64 6.90 -3.18
C ASP A 63 10.94 8.14 -3.71
N MET A 64 9.70 8.33 -3.29
CA MET A 64 8.95 9.56 -3.51
C MET A 64 8.30 9.98 -2.21
N LYS A 65 8.61 11.17 -1.74
CA LYS A 65 7.94 11.74 -0.58
C LYS A 65 6.57 12.24 -1.00
N LEU A 66 5.56 11.78 -0.29
CA LEU A 66 4.19 12.23 -0.50
C LEU A 66 3.76 13.13 0.61
N LYS A 67 3.08 14.19 0.22
CA LYS A 67 2.51 15.19 1.12
C LYS A 67 1.01 15.01 1.20
N LYS A 68 0.43 15.48 2.29
CA LYS A 68 -1.02 15.51 2.48
C LYS A 68 -1.72 16.06 1.22
N GLY A 69 -2.72 15.32 0.75
CA GLY A 69 -3.52 15.70 -0.41
C GLY A 69 -3.01 15.16 -1.74
N GLU A 70 -1.86 14.50 -1.77
CA GLU A 70 -1.34 13.90 -3.00
C GLU A 70 -1.85 12.48 -3.19
N SER A 71 -2.03 12.09 -4.44
CA SER A 71 -2.51 10.77 -4.84
C SER A 71 -1.63 10.20 -5.93
N PHE A 72 -1.55 8.87 -6.00
CA PHE A 72 -0.96 8.20 -7.15
C PHE A 72 -1.51 6.80 -7.31
N ARG A 73 -1.45 6.33 -8.54
CA ARG A 73 -1.91 5.00 -8.93
C ARG A 73 -0.77 3.99 -8.81
N ILE A 74 -1.13 2.79 -8.34
CA ILE A 74 -0.25 1.62 -8.31
C ILE A 74 -0.84 0.61 -9.26
N ALA A 75 -0.28 0.54 -10.47
CA ALA A 75 -0.74 -0.38 -11.50
C ALA A 75 -0.39 -1.83 -11.14
N PRO A 76 -1.11 -2.83 -11.71
CA PRO A 76 -0.73 -4.23 -11.54
C PRO A 76 0.74 -4.48 -11.88
N LEU A 77 1.36 -5.43 -11.18
CA LEU A 77 2.75 -5.87 -11.36
C LEU A 77 3.81 -4.83 -10.97
N THR A 78 3.43 -3.74 -10.34
CA THR A 78 4.37 -2.73 -9.86
C THR A 78 4.87 -3.11 -8.46
N VAL A 79 6.17 -3.34 -8.34
CA VAL A 79 6.81 -3.62 -7.05
C VAL A 79 6.90 -2.32 -6.26
N HIS A 80 6.36 -2.31 -5.05
CA HIS A 80 6.26 -1.09 -4.25
C HIS A 80 6.15 -1.39 -2.76
N TYR A 81 6.35 -0.36 -1.93
CA TYR A 81 5.93 -0.36 -0.54
C TYR A 81 5.78 1.06 -0.01
N ILE A 82 5.10 1.19 1.12
CA ILE A 82 4.81 2.46 1.78
C ILE A 82 5.51 2.46 3.15
N GLU A 83 6.14 3.58 3.48
CA GLU A 83 6.80 3.80 4.77
C GLU A 83 6.23 5.06 5.40
N ALA A 84 5.75 4.98 6.63
CA ALA A 84 5.23 6.13 7.35
C ALA A 84 6.36 6.86 8.09
N VAL A 85 6.54 8.13 7.78
CA VAL A 85 7.48 9.00 8.53
C VAL A 85 6.81 9.46 9.82
N THR A 86 5.57 9.89 9.73
CA THR A 86 4.69 10.19 10.87
C THR A 86 3.50 9.24 10.79
N ASP A 87 2.61 9.26 11.78
CA ASP A 87 1.34 8.54 11.67
C ASP A 87 0.62 9.03 10.40
N CYS A 88 0.17 8.08 9.59
CA CYS A 88 -0.47 8.38 8.32
C CYS A 88 -1.85 7.78 8.24
N ASP A 89 -2.79 8.54 7.69
CA ASP A 89 -4.08 8.03 7.24
C ASP A 89 -4.11 8.10 5.71
N ILE A 90 -4.32 6.94 5.10
CA ILE A 90 -4.24 6.77 3.65
C ILE A 90 -5.56 6.21 3.15
N LEU A 91 -6.16 6.88 2.17
CA LEU A 91 -7.31 6.34 1.45
C LEU A 91 -6.81 5.46 0.31
N GLU A 92 -7.46 4.31 0.13
CA GLU A 92 -7.19 3.44 -1.00
C GLU A 92 -8.49 3.16 -1.74
N ALA A 93 -8.48 3.33 -3.05
CA ALA A 93 -9.52 2.84 -3.94
C ALA A 93 -8.90 1.77 -4.82
N SER A 94 -9.52 0.60 -4.93
CA SER A 94 -8.95 -0.49 -5.70
C SER A 94 -10.01 -1.36 -6.36
N THR A 95 -9.56 -2.19 -7.29
CA THR A 95 -10.34 -3.30 -7.82
C THR A 95 -10.56 -4.35 -6.71
N PRO A 96 -11.55 -5.25 -6.85
CA PRO A 96 -11.96 -6.14 -5.75
C PRO A 96 -11.06 -7.36 -5.53
N HIS A 97 -9.78 -7.26 -5.84
CA HIS A 97 -8.81 -8.35 -5.72
C HIS A 97 -8.10 -8.29 -4.35
N LEU A 98 -8.85 -8.48 -3.26
CA LEU A 98 -8.36 -8.29 -1.89
C LEU A 98 -7.21 -9.23 -1.50
N ASP A 99 -7.22 -10.46 -2.02
CA ASP A 99 -6.22 -11.48 -1.68
C ASP A 99 -5.05 -11.51 -2.67
N ASP A 100 -5.05 -10.62 -3.65
CA ASP A 100 -4.04 -10.58 -4.69
C ASP A 100 -2.83 -9.75 -4.24
N VAL A 101 -2.01 -10.35 -3.40
CA VAL A 101 -0.76 -9.73 -2.95
C VAL A 101 0.36 -10.77 -2.90
N VAL A 102 1.52 -10.43 -3.48
CA VAL A 102 2.74 -11.21 -3.36
C VAL A 102 3.74 -10.38 -2.57
N ARG A 103 4.07 -10.82 -1.37
CA ARG A 103 5.02 -10.14 -0.50
C ARG A 103 6.42 -10.67 -0.74
N LEU A 104 7.30 -9.78 -1.20
CA LEU A 104 8.69 -10.11 -1.49
C LEU A 104 9.57 -9.95 -0.25
N LYS A 105 9.32 -8.91 0.54
CA LYS A 105 9.96 -8.65 1.82
C LYS A 105 8.94 -8.10 2.79
N ASP A 106 8.98 -8.57 4.02
CA ASP A 106 8.08 -8.09 5.05
C ASP A 106 8.79 -8.04 6.40
N ARG A 107 8.82 -6.85 7.00
CA ARG A 107 9.38 -6.62 8.33
C ARG A 107 8.77 -7.53 9.40
N TYR A 108 7.55 -8.01 9.18
CA TYR A 108 6.75 -8.75 10.14
C TYR A 108 6.65 -10.26 9.83
N GLY A 109 7.47 -10.76 8.90
CA GLY A 109 7.58 -12.19 8.62
C GLY A 109 6.48 -12.80 7.75
N ARG A 110 5.74 -12.00 6.98
CA ARG A 110 4.64 -12.48 6.14
C ARG A 110 5.04 -12.72 4.68
N GLU A 111 6.32 -12.81 4.38
CA GLU A 111 6.82 -13.01 3.01
C GLU A 111 6.18 -14.23 2.37
N GLY A 112 5.80 -14.09 1.10
CA GLY A 112 5.19 -15.16 0.34
C GLY A 112 3.73 -15.43 0.66
N THR A 113 3.11 -14.73 1.64
CA THR A 113 1.70 -14.92 1.97
C THR A 113 0.81 -14.03 1.12
N SER A 114 -0.42 -14.48 0.88
CA SER A 114 -1.45 -13.67 0.22
C SER A 114 -2.51 -13.17 1.21
N ALA A 115 -2.33 -13.37 2.50
CA ALA A 115 -3.26 -12.89 3.52
C ALA A 115 -3.22 -11.36 3.57
N PRO A 116 -4.39 -10.71 3.66
CA PRO A 116 -4.46 -9.26 3.77
C PRO A 116 -3.77 -8.71 5.02
#